data_6e8d9269764e66500c3cf369d452651e
#
_entry.id   6e8d9269764e66500c3cf369d452651e
#
_cell.length_a   1.000
_cell.length_b   1.000
_cell.length_c   1.000
_cell.angle_alpha   90.00
_cell.angle_beta   90.00
_cell.angle_gamma   90.00
#
_symmetry.space_group_name_H-M   'P 1'
#
loop_
_entity.id
_entity.type
_entity.pdbx_description
1 polymer ?
#
loop_
_entity_poly.entity_id
_entity_poly.type
_entity_poly.pdbx_seq_one_letter_code
_entity_poly.pdbx_strand_id
1 'polypeptide(L)'
;MGSSFGGVGPNFAVFDNWIHEPSYLSGMIAGSMTKSNKIGMVGGYAIPEVNRLMHAFMDGARDVNPDVKFMVNFIDSWYDPPKAKESAFAMMDAGADIMYAERFGVSDAAVERGVKAIGNVIDTSGDYPGTILASALWHMEATIDKAIANVVSGNFEAADYGQYSFMAYGGGSLVMDESLVPADVASSVKAKQQEILDGLFRVNVNDARPQSDG
;
A
#
# COMPACT_ATOMS: atom_id res chain seq x y z
N MET A 1 0.03 15.88 15.14
CA MET A 1 0.80 15.62 13.92
C MET A 1 -0.16 15.12 12.89
N GLY A 2 -0.22 15.73 11.75
CA GLY A 2 -1.11 15.33 10.66
C GLY A 2 -0.32 15.17 9.39
N SER A 3 -0.69 14.23 8.57
CA SER A 3 -0.27 14.16 7.20
C SER A 3 -0.70 15.43 6.47
N SER A 4 0.12 15.92 5.58
CA SER A 4 -0.19 16.97 4.60
C SER A 4 -0.28 18.42 5.10
N PHE A 5 -0.03 18.73 6.35
CA PHE A 5 0.03 20.12 6.81
C PHE A 5 1.46 20.58 7.02
N GLY A 6 1.80 21.74 6.44
CA GLY A 6 3.01 22.45 6.80
C GLY A 6 3.05 22.72 8.31
N GLY A 7 4.21 22.61 8.93
CA GLY A 7 4.38 22.89 10.35
C GLY A 7 3.97 24.31 10.72
N VAL A 8 3.47 24.47 11.92
CA VAL A 8 3.11 25.77 12.50
C VAL A 8 4.03 26.07 13.68
N GLY A 9 5.04 26.88 13.46
CA GLY A 9 6.00 27.30 14.48
C GLY A 9 7.24 26.40 14.56
N PRO A 10 8.23 26.81 15.39
CA PRO A 10 9.57 26.22 15.37
C PRO A 10 9.68 24.85 16.06
N ASN A 11 8.64 24.40 16.73
CA ASN A 11 8.59 23.14 17.48
C ASN A 11 7.56 22.15 16.91
N PHE A 12 7.17 22.32 15.65
CA PHE A 12 6.15 21.48 15.00
C PHE A 12 6.72 20.85 13.72
N ALA A 13 6.88 19.53 13.73
CA ALA A 13 7.24 18.74 12.56
C ALA A 13 6.01 17.99 12.02
N VAL A 14 6.03 17.68 10.73
CA VAL A 14 5.01 16.86 10.07
C VAL A 14 5.61 15.56 9.59
N PHE A 15 4.80 14.57 9.34
CA PHE A 15 5.15 13.34 8.66
C PHE A 15 3.93 12.76 7.95
N ASP A 16 4.15 11.81 7.08
CA ASP A 16 3.08 11.17 6.34
C ASP A 16 3.43 9.70 6.07
N ASN A 17 2.44 8.92 5.67
CA ASN A 17 2.60 7.56 5.23
C ASN A 17 3.10 7.53 3.77
N TRP A 18 4.39 7.29 3.58
CA TRP A 18 5.03 7.22 2.28
C TRP A 18 5.46 5.77 1.94
N ILE A 19 4.56 4.80 2.16
CA ILE A 19 4.81 3.39 1.80
C ILE A 19 4.42 3.06 0.36
N HIS A 20 4.54 4.02 -0.54
CA HIS A 20 4.31 3.80 -1.98
C HIS A 20 5.29 2.79 -2.59
N GLU A 21 6.53 2.71 -2.09
CA GLU A 21 7.53 1.75 -2.55
C GLU A 21 7.10 0.29 -2.29
N PRO A 22 6.80 -0.14 -1.06
CA PRO A 22 6.27 -1.49 -0.85
C PRO A 22 4.88 -1.71 -1.45
N SER A 23 4.07 -0.65 -1.64
CA SER A 23 2.80 -0.74 -2.34
C SER A 23 2.99 -1.09 -3.83
N TYR A 24 3.98 -0.48 -4.51
CA TYR A 24 4.38 -0.84 -5.87
C TYR A 24 4.79 -2.32 -5.96
N LEU A 25 5.63 -2.78 -5.03
CA LEU A 25 6.08 -4.17 -4.98
C LEU A 25 4.92 -5.15 -4.77
N SER A 26 3.95 -4.80 -3.92
CA SER A 26 2.74 -5.61 -3.74
C SER A 26 1.86 -5.62 -4.99
N GLY A 27 1.86 -4.52 -5.76
CA GLY A 27 1.25 -4.44 -7.08
C GLY A 27 1.85 -5.41 -8.08
N MET A 28 3.19 -5.55 -8.11
CA MET A 28 3.85 -6.55 -8.95
C MET A 28 3.38 -7.97 -8.62
N ILE A 29 3.19 -8.29 -7.34
CA ILE A 29 2.64 -9.60 -6.93
C ILE A 29 1.23 -9.77 -7.48
N ALA A 30 0.36 -8.79 -7.26
CA ALA A 30 -1.03 -8.85 -7.70
C ALA A 30 -1.16 -8.96 -9.22
N GLY A 31 -0.38 -8.15 -9.98
CA GLY A 31 -0.36 -8.20 -11.45
C GLY A 31 0.12 -9.53 -12.00
N SER A 32 1.12 -10.15 -11.35
CA SER A 32 1.63 -11.47 -11.74
C SER A 32 0.66 -12.61 -11.41
N MET A 33 -0.19 -12.46 -10.40
CA MET A 33 -1.02 -13.54 -9.87
C MET A 33 -2.48 -13.49 -10.31
N THR A 34 -2.99 -12.34 -10.76
CA THR A 34 -4.36 -12.26 -11.28
C THR A 34 -4.54 -13.16 -12.51
N LYS A 35 -5.65 -13.86 -12.56
CA LYS A 35 -6.05 -14.71 -13.68
C LYS A 35 -7.11 -14.05 -14.55
N SER A 36 -7.91 -13.18 -13.95
CA SER A 36 -8.96 -12.43 -14.63
C SER A 36 -8.47 -11.13 -15.27
N ASN A 37 -7.24 -10.69 -14.96
CA ASN A 37 -6.71 -9.37 -15.23
C ASN A 37 -7.56 -8.24 -14.61
N LYS A 38 -8.33 -8.54 -13.55
CA LYS A 38 -9.18 -7.57 -12.87
C LYS A 38 -8.84 -7.53 -11.39
N ILE A 39 -8.45 -6.36 -10.91
CA ILE A 39 -8.10 -6.11 -9.51
C ILE A 39 -9.07 -5.08 -8.94
N GLY A 40 -9.68 -5.40 -7.80
CA GLY A 40 -10.52 -4.47 -7.06
C GLY A 40 -9.74 -3.71 -6.00
N MET A 41 -10.00 -2.42 -5.85
CA MET A 41 -9.32 -1.54 -4.90
C MET A 41 -10.35 -0.74 -4.11
N VAL A 42 -10.36 -0.92 -2.79
CA VAL A 42 -11.27 -0.19 -1.90
C VAL A 42 -10.47 0.69 -0.97
N GLY A 43 -10.60 2.01 -1.15
CA GLY A 43 -9.94 3.04 -0.35
C GLY A 43 -10.90 3.75 0.61
N GLY A 44 -10.36 4.41 1.63
CA GLY A 44 -11.12 5.21 2.59
C GLY A 44 -11.57 6.54 1.98
N TYR A 45 -10.67 7.48 1.87
CA TYR A 45 -10.86 8.79 1.25
C TYR A 45 -9.86 9.02 0.13
N ALA A 46 -10.28 9.72 -0.93
CA ALA A 46 -9.40 10.08 -2.04
C ALA A 46 -8.52 11.29 -1.67
N ILE A 47 -7.60 11.10 -0.74
CA ILE A 47 -6.61 12.10 -0.32
C ILE A 47 -5.21 11.71 -0.83
N PRO A 48 -4.26 12.66 -0.92
CA PRO A 48 -2.93 12.41 -1.47
C PRO A 48 -2.23 11.17 -0.92
N GLU A 49 -2.30 10.95 0.40
CA GLU A 49 -1.72 9.78 1.06
C GLU A 49 -2.24 8.46 0.46
N VAL A 50 -3.56 8.29 0.42
CA VAL A 50 -4.19 7.06 -0.10
C VAL A 50 -4.00 6.94 -1.61
N ASN A 51 -4.13 8.07 -2.33
CA ASN A 51 -4.04 8.09 -3.78
C ASN A 51 -2.67 7.62 -4.27
N ARG A 52 -1.56 8.10 -3.66
CA ARG A 52 -0.20 7.72 -4.06
C ARG A 52 0.08 6.23 -3.85
N LEU A 53 -0.47 5.64 -2.78
CA LEU A 53 -0.31 4.20 -2.51
C LEU A 53 -1.06 3.38 -3.56
N MET A 54 -2.29 3.76 -3.87
CA MET A 54 -3.09 3.08 -4.88
C MET A 54 -2.47 3.20 -6.28
N HIS A 55 -1.96 4.38 -6.66
CA HIS A 55 -1.25 4.55 -7.94
C HIS A 55 0.02 3.72 -8.01
N ALA A 56 0.84 3.73 -6.95
CA ALA A 56 2.06 2.92 -6.92
C ALA A 56 1.74 1.41 -7.08
N PHE A 57 0.70 0.93 -6.42
CA PHE A 57 0.21 -0.43 -6.60
C PHE A 57 -0.22 -0.71 -8.04
N MET A 58 -1.00 0.20 -8.65
CA MET A 58 -1.44 0.08 -10.05
C MET A 58 -0.25 0.05 -11.01
N ASP A 59 0.74 0.92 -10.80
CA ASP A 59 1.96 0.99 -11.62
C ASP A 59 2.75 -0.31 -11.50
N GLY A 60 2.97 -0.83 -10.29
CA GLY A 60 3.65 -2.10 -10.08
C GLY A 60 2.94 -3.29 -10.75
N ALA A 61 1.61 -3.32 -10.70
CA ALA A 61 0.83 -4.36 -11.37
C ALA A 61 0.91 -4.26 -12.90
N ARG A 62 0.85 -3.04 -13.46
CA ARG A 62 0.96 -2.81 -14.91
C ARG A 62 2.35 -3.10 -15.46
N ASP A 63 3.40 -2.88 -14.69
CA ASP A 63 4.78 -3.16 -15.12
C ASP A 63 5.03 -4.65 -15.40
N VAL A 64 4.30 -5.54 -14.73
CA VAL A 64 4.41 -6.99 -14.93
C VAL A 64 3.25 -7.57 -15.75
N ASN A 65 2.11 -6.87 -15.80
CA ASN A 65 0.91 -7.27 -16.53
C ASN A 65 0.23 -6.05 -17.14
N PRO A 66 0.59 -5.67 -18.39
CA PRO A 66 0.01 -4.50 -19.06
C PRO A 66 -1.51 -4.59 -19.31
N ASP A 67 -2.08 -5.80 -19.30
CA ASP A 67 -3.51 -6.02 -19.57
C ASP A 67 -4.37 -5.89 -18.32
N VAL A 68 -3.76 -5.67 -17.13
CA VAL A 68 -4.52 -5.56 -15.88
C VAL A 68 -5.44 -4.35 -15.88
N LYS A 69 -6.65 -4.55 -15.37
CA LYS A 69 -7.69 -3.53 -15.20
C LYS A 69 -8.03 -3.37 -13.72
N PHE A 70 -8.27 -2.14 -13.32
CA PHE A 70 -8.60 -1.78 -11.95
C PHE A 70 -10.02 -1.30 -11.81
N MET A 71 -10.68 -1.76 -10.75
CA MET A 71 -11.93 -1.21 -10.24
C MET A 71 -11.62 -0.50 -8.93
N VAL A 72 -11.92 0.80 -8.85
CA VAL A 72 -11.56 1.65 -7.72
C VAL A 72 -12.83 2.22 -7.09
N ASN A 73 -12.96 2.10 -5.78
CA ASN A 73 -14.02 2.76 -5.02
C ASN A 73 -13.48 3.31 -3.70
N PHE A 74 -13.97 4.49 -3.33
CA PHE A 74 -13.72 5.11 -2.03
C PHE A 74 -15.01 5.08 -1.21
N ILE A 75 -14.91 4.59 0.03
CA ILE A 75 -16.09 4.43 0.89
C ILE A 75 -16.43 5.69 1.68
N ASP A 76 -15.63 6.75 1.55
CA ASP A 76 -15.78 8.02 2.28
C ASP A 76 -15.87 7.82 3.81
N SER A 77 -15.08 6.87 4.33
CA SER A 77 -14.95 6.58 5.75
C SER A 77 -13.56 5.99 6.05
N TRP A 78 -13.00 6.35 7.21
CA TRP A 78 -11.78 5.71 7.69
C TRP A 78 -12.03 4.33 8.32
N TYR A 79 -13.25 4.11 8.83
CA TYR A 79 -13.62 2.83 9.42
C TYR A 79 -15.11 2.54 9.21
N ASP A 80 -15.40 1.76 8.18
CA ASP A 80 -16.72 1.21 7.88
C ASP A 80 -16.55 -0.15 7.19
N PRO A 81 -16.21 -1.21 7.97
CA PRO A 81 -15.98 -2.53 7.41
C PRO A 81 -17.17 -3.09 6.62
N PRO A 82 -18.44 -2.92 7.03
CA PRO A 82 -19.58 -3.37 6.24
C PRO A 82 -19.63 -2.72 4.84
N LYS A 83 -19.43 -1.40 4.75
CA LYS A 83 -19.44 -0.68 3.47
C LYS A 83 -18.27 -1.07 2.57
N ALA A 84 -17.07 -1.25 3.16
CA ALA A 84 -15.90 -1.73 2.44
C ALA A 84 -16.11 -3.15 1.88
N LYS A 85 -16.71 -4.03 2.67
CA LYS A 85 -17.05 -5.40 2.29
C LYS A 85 -18.08 -5.43 1.16
N GLU A 86 -19.13 -4.62 1.22
CA GLU A 86 -20.14 -4.50 0.16
C GLU A 86 -19.48 -4.03 -1.16
N SER A 87 -18.62 -3.01 -1.09
CA SER A 87 -17.86 -2.53 -2.24
C SER A 87 -16.97 -3.63 -2.84
N ALA A 88 -16.28 -4.39 -2.00
CA ALA A 88 -15.44 -5.50 -2.43
C ALA A 88 -16.26 -6.60 -3.11
N PHE A 89 -17.41 -6.97 -2.57
CA PHE A 89 -18.31 -7.94 -3.19
C PHE A 89 -18.75 -7.52 -4.60
N ALA A 90 -19.15 -6.25 -4.77
CA ALA A 90 -19.54 -5.74 -6.09
C ALA A 90 -18.41 -5.86 -7.12
N MET A 91 -17.15 -5.61 -6.72
CA MET A 91 -16.00 -5.76 -7.60
C MET A 91 -15.69 -7.23 -7.92
N MET A 92 -15.82 -8.12 -6.94
CA MET A 92 -15.62 -9.56 -7.16
C MET A 92 -16.74 -10.14 -8.04
N ASP A 93 -17.98 -9.70 -7.88
CA ASP A 93 -19.10 -10.08 -8.75
C ASP A 93 -18.91 -9.57 -10.19
N ALA A 94 -18.17 -8.46 -10.38
CA ALA A 94 -17.73 -7.95 -11.67
C ALA A 94 -16.46 -8.65 -12.22
N GLY A 95 -15.91 -9.62 -11.48
CA GLY A 95 -14.85 -10.52 -11.90
C GLY A 95 -13.46 -10.18 -11.36
N ALA A 96 -13.32 -9.32 -10.35
CA ALA A 96 -12.05 -9.16 -9.64
C ALA A 96 -11.67 -10.45 -8.92
N ASP A 97 -10.45 -10.90 -9.10
CA ASP A 97 -9.90 -12.11 -8.44
C ASP A 97 -8.77 -11.79 -7.46
N ILE A 98 -8.36 -10.53 -7.39
CA ILE A 98 -7.47 -10.00 -6.35
C ILE A 98 -8.04 -8.67 -5.85
N MET A 99 -7.95 -8.46 -4.53
CA MET A 99 -8.42 -7.24 -3.88
C MET A 99 -7.28 -6.50 -3.20
N TYR A 100 -7.17 -5.18 -3.39
CA TYR A 100 -6.31 -4.31 -2.59
C TYR A 100 -7.09 -3.80 -1.39
N ALA A 101 -6.73 -4.29 -0.21
CA ALA A 101 -7.43 -4.03 1.03
C ALA A 101 -6.83 -2.80 1.76
N GLU A 102 -7.09 -1.60 1.24
CA GLU A 102 -6.71 -0.38 1.96
C GLU A 102 -7.59 -0.18 3.20
N ARG A 103 -8.81 -0.74 3.21
CA ARG A 103 -9.75 -0.67 4.34
C ARG A 103 -10.09 -2.04 4.91
N PHE A 104 -10.38 -2.05 6.22
CA PHE A 104 -10.93 -3.23 6.91
C PHE A 104 -12.27 -3.65 6.31
N GLY A 105 -12.53 -4.95 6.24
CA GLY A 105 -13.71 -5.55 5.62
C GLY A 105 -13.46 -6.10 4.22
N VAL A 106 -12.45 -5.59 3.50
CA VAL A 106 -12.10 -6.09 2.15
C VAL A 106 -11.52 -7.49 2.22
N SER A 107 -10.61 -7.76 3.16
CA SER A 107 -10.03 -9.09 3.36
C SER A 107 -11.07 -10.11 3.82
N ASP A 108 -12.03 -9.70 4.65
CA ASP A 108 -13.18 -10.54 5.04
C ASP A 108 -14.00 -10.96 3.81
N ALA A 109 -14.29 -10.00 2.92
CA ALA A 109 -14.99 -10.29 1.67
C ALA A 109 -14.20 -11.24 0.77
N ALA A 110 -12.87 -11.06 0.69
CA ALA A 110 -12.00 -11.92 -0.11
C ALA A 110 -12.01 -13.37 0.40
N VAL A 111 -11.96 -13.57 1.74
CA VAL A 111 -12.11 -14.90 2.35
C VAL A 111 -13.45 -15.55 1.97
N GLU A 112 -14.56 -14.81 2.11
CA GLU A 112 -15.90 -15.35 1.83
C GLU A 112 -16.10 -15.73 0.36
N ARG A 113 -15.42 -15.07 -0.57
CA ARG A 113 -15.48 -15.36 -2.00
C ARG A 113 -14.36 -16.27 -2.50
N GLY A 114 -13.39 -16.62 -1.63
CA GLY A 114 -12.26 -17.47 -2.00
C GLY A 114 -11.29 -16.83 -2.99
N VAL A 115 -11.24 -15.48 -3.04
CA VAL A 115 -10.28 -14.72 -3.85
C VAL A 115 -9.09 -14.29 -3.00
N LYS A 116 -8.02 -13.78 -3.62
CA LYS A 116 -6.83 -13.32 -2.92
C LYS A 116 -6.93 -11.84 -2.57
N ALA A 117 -6.13 -11.43 -1.58
CA ALA A 117 -6.04 -10.02 -1.22
C ALA A 117 -4.59 -9.59 -0.94
N ILE A 118 -4.38 -8.28 -1.05
CA ILE A 118 -3.16 -7.57 -0.68
C ILE A 118 -3.52 -6.69 0.52
N GLY A 119 -2.76 -6.82 1.60
CA GLY A 119 -2.89 -6.01 2.81
C GLY A 119 -2.16 -4.67 2.68
N ASN A 120 -2.51 -3.73 3.55
CA ASN A 120 -1.95 -2.39 3.56
C ASN A 120 -1.71 -1.92 5.01
N VAL A 121 -0.63 -1.18 5.23
CA VAL A 121 -0.19 -0.59 6.50
C VAL A 121 0.32 -1.61 7.52
N ILE A 122 -0.41 -2.70 7.76
CA ILE A 122 -0.07 -3.76 8.70
C ILE A 122 -0.13 -5.14 8.04
N ASP A 123 0.58 -6.11 8.62
CA ASP A 123 0.47 -7.50 8.19
C ASP A 123 -0.78 -8.15 8.80
N THR A 124 -1.69 -8.56 7.94
CA THR A 124 -2.92 -9.26 8.32
C THR A 124 -2.93 -10.72 7.86
N SER A 125 -1.80 -11.26 7.41
CA SER A 125 -1.72 -12.66 6.90
C SER A 125 -2.11 -13.69 7.96
N GLY A 126 -1.79 -13.41 9.24
CA GLY A 126 -2.17 -14.26 10.37
C GLY A 126 -3.68 -14.30 10.64
N ASP A 127 -4.40 -13.21 10.34
CA ASP A 127 -5.85 -13.12 10.51
C ASP A 127 -6.61 -13.75 9.34
N TYR A 128 -6.01 -13.75 8.14
CA TYR A 128 -6.60 -14.26 6.89
C TYR A 128 -5.68 -15.28 6.20
N PRO A 129 -5.36 -16.40 6.85
CA PRO A 129 -4.41 -17.39 6.31
C PRO A 129 -4.87 -17.92 4.96
N GLY A 130 -3.93 -18.04 4.03
CA GLY A 130 -4.21 -18.50 2.67
C GLY A 130 -4.89 -17.47 1.75
N THR A 131 -5.19 -16.27 2.24
CA THR A 131 -5.87 -15.21 1.47
C THR A 131 -4.95 -14.06 1.14
N ILE A 132 -4.18 -13.56 2.12
CA ILE A 132 -3.28 -12.42 1.93
C ILE A 132 -2.00 -12.91 1.24
N LEU A 133 -1.73 -12.39 0.04
CA LEU A 133 -0.52 -12.69 -0.72
C LEU A 133 0.70 -11.90 -0.21
N ALA A 134 0.47 -10.65 0.13
CA ALA A 134 1.48 -9.73 0.62
C ALA A 134 0.83 -8.54 1.32
N SER A 135 1.62 -7.80 2.12
CA SER A 135 1.20 -6.55 2.74
C SER A 135 2.32 -5.52 2.66
N ALA A 136 1.97 -4.30 2.25
CA ALA A 136 2.85 -3.14 2.36
C ALA A 136 2.76 -2.59 3.79
N LEU A 137 3.87 -2.58 4.52
CA LEU A 137 3.90 -2.23 5.94
C LEU A 137 4.44 -0.81 6.16
N TRP A 138 3.87 -0.12 7.13
CA TRP A 138 4.36 1.15 7.64
C TRP A 138 4.97 1.00 9.03
N HIS A 139 6.26 1.30 9.13
CA HIS A 139 7.02 1.31 10.37
C HIS A 139 7.18 2.75 10.86
N MET A 140 6.20 3.22 11.62
CA MET A 140 6.16 4.60 12.16
C MET A 140 7.34 4.89 13.09
N GLU A 141 7.94 3.85 13.67
CA GLU A 141 9.07 3.92 14.58
C GLU A 141 10.25 4.69 13.96
N ALA A 142 10.56 4.45 12.69
CA ALA A 142 11.66 5.14 12.01
C ALA A 142 11.52 6.67 12.04
N THR A 143 10.30 7.17 11.82
CA THR A 143 9.97 8.60 11.88
C THR A 143 9.99 9.13 13.30
N ILE A 144 9.39 8.38 14.24
CA ILE A 144 9.30 8.78 15.65
C ILE A 144 10.66 8.80 16.31
N ASP A 145 11.47 7.76 16.12
CA ASP A 145 12.82 7.66 16.68
C ASP A 145 13.73 8.78 16.16
N LYS A 146 13.61 9.13 14.89
CA LYS A 146 14.35 10.25 14.31
C LYS A 146 13.94 11.58 14.96
N ALA A 147 12.65 11.81 15.15
CA ALA A 147 12.16 13.03 15.80
C ALA A 147 12.66 13.11 17.26
N ILE A 148 12.56 12.02 18.01
CA ILE A 148 13.05 11.92 19.40
C ILE A 148 14.56 12.18 19.46
N ALA A 149 15.35 11.52 18.62
CA ALA A 149 16.81 11.69 18.58
C ALA A 149 17.20 13.15 18.29
N ASN A 150 16.50 13.82 17.38
CA ASN A 150 16.73 15.23 17.08
C ASN A 150 16.40 16.15 18.27
N VAL A 151 15.29 15.87 19.00
CA VAL A 151 14.94 16.62 20.21
C VAL A 151 15.99 16.44 21.31
N VAL A 152 16.38 15.19 21.59
CA VAL A 152 17.35 14.87 22.64
C VAL A 152 18.73 15.46 22.36
N SER A 153 19.15 15.49 21.08
CA SER A 153 20.45 16.08 20.69
C SER A 153 20.41 17.61 20.53
N GLY A 154 19.27 18.26 20.72
CA GLY A 154 19.09 19.70 20.52
C GLY A 154 19.12 20.14 19.03
N ASN A 155 18.99 19.19 18.10
CA ASN A 155 19.02 19.42 16.65
C ASN A 155 17.62 19.30 16.02
N PHE A 156 16.55 19.50 16.79
CA PHE A 156 15.20 19.42 16.25
C PHE A 156 14.95 20.55 15.26
N GLU A 157 14.47 20.20 14.10
CA GLU A 157 14.02 21.14 13.07
C GLU A 157 12.53 20.91 12.80
N ALA A 158 11.80 22.02 12.61
CA ALA A 158 10.40 21.99 12.19
C ALA A 158 10.33 21.68 10.68
N ALA A 159 10.46 20.41 10.32
CA ALA A 159 10.56 19.93 8.95
C ALA A 159 9.54 18.82 8.67
N ASP A 160 9.44 18.42 7.41
CA ASP A 160 8.72 17.21 7.01
C ASP A 160 9.63 15.98 7.20
N TYR A 161 9.21 15.11 8.11
CA TYR A 161 9.88 13.84 8.40
C TYR A 161 9.31 12.66 7.58
N GLY A 162 8.42 12.92 6.62
CA GLY A 162 7.77 11.89 5.81
C GLY A 162 8.74 10.98 5.09
N GLN A 163 9.92 11.47 4.69
CA GLN A 163 10.96 10.66 4.04
C GLN A 163 11.39 9.44 4.86
N TYR A 164 11.26 9.48 6.19
CA TYR A 164 11.61 8.34 7.05
C TYR A 164 10.62 7.18 6.97
N SER A 165 9.50 7.36 6.25
CA SER A 165 8.59 6.27 5.86
C SER A 165 9.09 5.45 4.66
N PHE A 166 10.13 5.89 3.94
CA PHE A 166 10.67 5.16 2.80
C PHE A 166 11.43 3.90 3.24
N MET A 167 11.48 2.90 2.36
CA MET A 167 12.15 1.62 2.63
C MET A 167 13.63 1.79 2.99
N ALA A 168 14.32 2.71 2.32
CA ALA A 168 15.74 3.00 2.59
C ALA A 168 16.01 3.50 4.03
N TYR A 169 15.01 4.03 4.72
CA TYR A 169 15.10 4.47 6.11
C TYR A 169 14.47 3.47 7.09
N GLY A 170 14.00 2.33 6.60
CA GLY A 170 13.31 1.33 7.42
C GLY A 170 11.87 1.69 7.79
N GLY A 171 11.30 2.77 7.23
CA GLY A 171 9.94 3.21 7.53
C GLY A 171 8.86 2.50 6.73
N GLY A 172 9.24 1.73 5.71
CA GLY A 172 8.35 0.88 4.95
C GLY A 172 8.99 -0.48 4.64
N SER A 173 8.19 -1.52 4.52
CA SER A 173 8.64 -2.84 4.05
C SER A 173 7.52 -3.59 3.36
N LEU A 174 7.90 -4.63 2.60
CA LEU A 174 6.96 -5.60 2.06
C LEU A 174 7.12 -6.92 2.81
N VAL A 175 6.03 -7.49 3.28
CA VAL A 175 5.94 -8.90 3.66
C VAL A 175 5.12 -9.65 2.62
N MET A 176 5.54 -10.87 2.24
CA MET A 176 4.78 -11.74 1.33
C MET A 176 4.71 -13.16 1.88
N ASP A 177 3.61 -13.84 1.61
CA ASP A 177 3.48 -15.27 1.91
C ASP A 177 4.11 -16.10 0.79
N GLU A 178 5.35 -16.52 1.00
CA GLU A 178 6.12 -17.31 0.02
C GLU A 178 5.53 -18.72 -0.22
N SER A 179 4.55 -19.16 0.59
CA SER A 179 3.81 -20.39 0.32
C SER A 179 2.70 -20.20 -0.71
N LEU A 180 2.24 -18.96 -0.92
CA LEU A 180 1.20 -18.58 -1.86
C LEU A 180 1.76 -17.92 -3.12
N VAL A 181 2.85 -17.17 -2.99
CA VAL A 181 3.49 -16.45 -4.09
C VAL A 181 4.52 -17.35 -4.77
N PRO A 182 4.44 -17.59 -6.09
CA PRO A 182 5.40 -18.42 -6.83
C PRO A 182 6.84 -17.89 -6.67
N ALA A 183 7.80 -18.81 -6.65
CA ALA A 183 9.20 -18.47 -6.38
C ALA A 183 9.83 -17.53 -7.42
N ASP A 184 9.42 -17.59 -8.67
CA ASP A 184 9.85 -16.70 -9.74
C ASP A 184 9.31 -15.29 -9.55
N VAL A 185 8.03 -15.16 -9.15
CA VAL A 185 7.42 -13.87 -8.79
C VAL A 185 8.12 -13.28 -7.56
N ALA A 186 8.29 -14.07 -6.50
CA ALA A 186 8.99 -13.62 -5.28
C ALA A 186 10.42 -13.15 -5.59
N SER A 187 11.14 -13.86 -6.47
CA SER A 187 12.51 -13.48 -6.89
C SER A 187 12.51 -12.17 -7.66
N SER A 188 11.57 -11.97 -8.59
CA SER A 188 11.44 -10.73 -9.36
C SER A 188 11.13 -9.53 -8.46
N VAL A 189 10.22 -9.70 -7.49
CA VAL A 189 9.86 -8.65 -6.52
C VAL A 189 11.04 -8.30 -5.62
N LYS A 190 11.78 -9.30 -5.12
CA LYS A 190 13.00 -9.08 -4.30
C LYS A 190 14.08 -8.35 -5.09
N ALA A 191 14.26 -8.67 -6.37
CA ALA A 191 15.20 -7.95 -7.24
C ALA A 191 14.80 -6.49 -7.42
N LYS A 192 13.51 -6.21 -7.69
CA LYS A 192 12.99 -4.84 -7.79
C LYS A 192 13.10 -4.08 -6.46
N GLN A 193 12.83 -4.74 -5.35
CA GLN A 193 13.05 -4.16 -4.02
C GLN A 193 14.51 -3.74 -3.83
N GLN A 194 15.47 -4.55 -4.25
CA GLN A 194 16.88 -4.18 -4.16
C GLN A 194 17.22 -2.98 -5.04
N GLU A 195 16.68 -2.90 -6.27
CA GLU A 195 16.84 -1.71 -7.12
C GLU A 195 16.32 -0.42 -6.45
N ILE A 196 15.19 -0.50 -5.73
CA ILE A 196 14.62 0.63 -4.96
C ILE A 196 15.58 1.01 -3.82
N LEU A 197 16.05 0.03 -3.03
CA LEU A 197 16.95 0.27 -1.90
C LEU A 197 18.29 0.85 -2.33
N ASP A 198 18.81 0.43 -3.49
CA ASP A 198 20.06 0.92 -4.08
C ASP A 198 19.88 2.29 -4.79
N GLY A 199 18.66 2.82 -4.87
CA GLY A 199 18.34 4.07 -5.56
C GLY A 199 18.42 3.98 -7.10
N LEU A 200 18.46 2.77 -7.64
CA LEU A 200 18.49 2.51 -9.09
C LEU A 200 17.10 2.56 -9.74
N PHE A 201 16.06 2.39 -8.94
CA PHE A 201 14.68 2.54 -9.36
C PHE A 201 13.93 3.45 -8.39
N ARG A 202 13.15 4.37 -8.91
CA ARG A 202 12.30 5.24 -8.12
C ARG A 202 10.83 5.02 -8.49
N VAL A 203 10.03 4.64 -7.51
CA VAL A 203 8.58 4.53 -7.67
C VAL A 203 8.00 5.93 -7.91
N ASN A 204 7.14 6.05 -8.91
CA ASN A 204 6.45 7.29 -9.22
C ASN A 204 5.46 7.67 -8.11
N VAL A 205 5.32 8.96 -7.85
CA VAL A 205 4.36 9.51 -6.89
C VAL A 205 3.27 10.25 -7.66
N ASN A 206 2.03 9.79 -7.51
CA ASN A 206 0.86 10.41 -8.10
C ASN A 206 -0.22 10.60 -7.04
N ASP A 207 -0.47 11.85 -6.66
CA ASP A 207 -1.45 12.22 -5.64
C ASP A 207 -2.87 12.46 -6.20
N ALA A 208 -3.05 12.33 -7.52
CA ALA A 208 -4.37 12.45 -8.14
C ALA A 208 -5.29 11.29 -7.71
N ARG A 209 -6.60 11.55 -7.69
CA ARG A 209 -7.58 10.49 -7.38
C ARG A 209 -7.50 9.38 -8.44
N PRO A 210 -7.20 8.12 -8.05
CA PRO A 210 -7.21 7.01 -8.98
C PRO A 210 -8.62 6.73 -9.50
N GLN A 211 -8.70 6.26 -10.75
CA GLN A 211 -9.94 5.96 -11.44
C GLN A 211 -9.98 4.49 -11.84
N SER A 212 -11.19 3.95 -11.96
CA SER A 212 -11.39 2.65 -12.61
C SER A 212 -11.03 2.71 -14.08
N ASP A 213 -10.45 1.64 -14.59
CA ASP A 213 -10.30 1.46 -16.03
C ASP A 213 -11.68 1.14 -16.65
N GLY A 214 -11.97 1.71 -17.80
CA GLY A 214 -13.21 1.51 -18.53
C GLY A 214 -13.37 0.11 -19.15
#